data_ac3da21b663807a7631eb190f6231db3
#
_entry.id   ac3da21b663807a7631eb190f6231db3
#
_cell.length_a   1.000
_cell.length_b   1.000
_cell.length_c   1.000
_cell.angle_alpha   90.00
_cell.angle_beta   90.00
_cell.angle_gamma   90.00
#
_symmetry.space_group_name_H-M   'P 1'
#
loop_
_entity.id
_entity.type
_entity.pdbx_description
1 polymer ?
#
loop_
_entity_poly.entity_id
_entity_poly.type
_entity_poly.pdbx_seq_one_letter_code
_entity_poly.pdbx_strand_id
1 'polypeptide(L)'
;MAASTAALRGITKQYKDFTLGPVDMTVPAGSIVGLIGENGAGKTTLLKILCGVNRADDGTVDLLGGSPADAATRAKIGVVFEDAFFYGSFTAAQVARSLAGMYGARWNADSFSAYLRRFGLDAGKKLKEYSRGMRLKLSLAAALAHDPELLVLDEATAGLDPV
;
A
#
# COMPACT_ATOMS: atom_id res chain seq x y z
N MET A 1 -25.00 -2.54 11.76
CA MET A 1 -23.61 -2.08 11.92
C MET A 1 -23.07 -1.81 10.52
N ALA A 2 -22.42 -0.65 10.29
CA ALA A 2 -21.80 -0.38 9.00
C ALA A 2 -20.74 -1.45 8.71
N ALA A 3 -20.68 -1.93 7.46
CA ALA A 3 -19.66 -2.88 7.06
C ALA A 3 -18.28 -2.24 7.24
N SER A 4 -17.33 -2.94 7.84
CA SER A 4 -15.95 -2.48 7.98
C SER A 4 -15.10 -3.06 6.86
N THR A 5 -14.26 -2.22 6.27
CA THR A 5 -13.25 -2.65 5.28
C THR A 5 -12.06 -3.30 5.97
N ALA A 6 -11.70 -2.81 7.17
CA ALA A 6 -10.67 -3.43 7.98
C ALA A 6 -10.95 -3.23 9.48
N ALA A 7 -10.56 -4.19 10.31
CA ALA A 7 -10.62 -4.10 11.76
C ALA A 7 -9.38 -4.75 12.38
N LEU A 8 -8.70 -4.02 13.25
CA LEU A 8 -7.59 -4.48 14.07
C LEU A 8 -8.07 -4.50 15.53
N ARG A 9 -7.78 -5.56 16.27
CA ARG A 9 -8.20 -5.73 17.66
C ARG A 9 -7.05 -6.22 18.51
N GLY A 10 -6.69 -5.44 19.53
CA GLY A 10 -5.64 -5.75 20.50
C GLY A 10 -4.27 -5.99 19.86
N ILE A 11 -3.98 -5.32 18.74
CA ILE A 11 -2.71 -5.54 18.01
C ILE A 11 -1.54 -5.11 18.86
N THR A 12 -0.62 -6.05 19.10
CA THR A 12 0.67 -5.77 19.72
C THR A 12 1.82 -6.24 18.84
N LYS A 13 2.93 -5.53 18.89
CA LYS A 13 4.20 -5.92 18.27
C LYS A 13 5.37 -5.43 19.08
N GLN A 14 6.22 -6.34 19.52
CA GLN A 14 7.39 -6.05 20.30
C GLN A 14 8.65 -6.07 19.43
N TYR A 15 9.44 -5.04 19.54
CA TYR A 15 10.80 -4.94 19.01
C TYR A 15 11.77 -4.74 20.20
N LYS A 16 13.06 -4.81 19.95
CA LYS A 16 14.09 -4.67 21.01
C LYS A 16 13.92 -3.39 21.82
N ASP A 17 13.67 -2.26 21.14
CA ASP A 17 13.66 -0.92 21.74
C ASP A 17 12.30 -0.21 21.60
N PHE A 18 11.25 -0.91 21.14
CA PHE A 18 9.95 -0.34 20.93
C PHE A 18 8.83 -1.40 21.02
N THR A 19 7.72 -1.04 21.62
CA THR A 19 6.51 -1.88 21.66
C THR A 19 5.33 -1.11 21.09
N LEU A 20 4.71 -1.65 20.05
CA LEU A 20 3.43 -1.17 19.53
C LEU A 20 2.29 -1.81 20.31
N GLY A 21 1.31 -1.02 20.70
CA GLY A 21 0.00 -1.49 21.16
C GLY A 21 -0.13 -1.67 22.68
N PRO A 22 -1.26 -2.29 23.11
CA PRO A 22 -2.31 -2.81 22.23
C PRO A 22 -3.08 -1.73 21.46
N VAL A 23 -3.36 -1.98 20.18
CA VAL A 23 -4.08 -1.05 19.29
C VAL A 23 -5.37 -1.67 18.78
N ASP A 24 -6.46 -0.92 18.90
CA ASP A 24 -7.74 -1.19 18.25
C ASP A 24 -7.99 -0.12 17.18
N MET A 25 -8.36 -0.53 15.97
CA MET A 25 -8.69 0.37 14.87
C MET A 25 -9.73 -0.25 13.96
N THR A 26 -10.67 0.56 13.49
CA THR A 26 -11.65 0.13 12.48
C THR A 26 -11.66 1.12 11.33
N VAL A 27 -11.68 0.59 10.11
CA VAL A 27 -11.83 1.36 8.87
C VAL A 27 -13.22 1.06 8.30
N PRO A 28 -14.20 1.97 8.44
CA PRO A 28 -15.53 1.77 7.86
C PRO A 28 -15.47 1.74 6.32
N ALA A 29 -16.38 0.99 5.69
CA ALA A 29 -16.49 0.96 4.25
C ALA A 29 -16.81 2.36 3.69
N GLY A 30 -16.19 2.73 2.57
CA GLY A 30 -16.40 4.02 1.91
C GLY A 30 -15.87 5.24 2.66
N SER A 31 -15.00 5.03 3.67
CA SER A 31 -14.40 6.11 4.46
C SER A 31 -12.93 6.32 4.13
N ILE A 32 -12.43 7.50 4.49
CA ILE A 32 -11.00 7.81 4.54
C ILE A 32 -10.62 7.94 6.02
N VAL A 33 -9.65 7.14 6.44
CA VAL A 33 -9.14 7.14 7.83
C VAL A 33 -7.69 7.59 7.82
N GLY A 34 -7.38 8.65 8.59
CA GLY A 34 -6.02 9.15 8.79
C GLY A 34 -5.41 8.58 10.08
N LEU A 35 -4.21 8.03 9.97
CA LEU A 35 -3.41 7.58 11.11
C LEU A 35 -2.41 8.68 11.48
N ILE A 36 -2.64 9.32 12.61
CA ILE A 36 -1.84 10.46 13.09
C ILE A 36 -1.05 10.05 14.33
N GLY A 37 0.19 10.51 14.43
CA GLY A 37 1.07 10.27 15.57
C GLY A 37 2.49 10.74 15.27
N GLU A 38 3.32 10.81 16.29
CA GLU A 38 4.73 11.21 16.19
C GLU A 38 5.55 10.25 15.33
N ASN A 39 6.72 10.71 14.88
CA ASN A 39 7.68 9.83 14.19
C ASN A 39 8.15 8.76 15.19
N GLY A 40 8.18 7.50 14.72
CA GLY A 40 8.50 6.37 15.59
C GLY A 40 7.32 5.81 16.41
N ALA A 41 6.12 6.40 16.36
CA ALA A 41 4.94 5.89 17.09
C ALA A 41 4.40 4.54 16.57
N GLY A 42 5.00 3.97 15.52
CA GLY A 42 4.62 2.66 14.99
C GLY A 42 3.55 2.68 13.89
N LYS A 43 3.25 3.84 13.31
CA LYS A 43 2.26 3.96 12.20
C LYS A 43 2.56 3.00 11.05
N THR A 44 3.76 3.06 10.49
CA THR A 44 4.23 2.16 9.42
C THR A 44 4.17 0.68 9.84
N THR A 45 4.52 0.37 11.10
CA THR A 45 4.42 -0.99 11.63
C THR A 45 2.97 -1.49 11.64
N LEU A 46 2.04 -0.65 12.09
CA LEU A 46 0.61 -0.98 12.12
C LEU A 46 0.07 -1.20 10.71
N LEU A 47 0.42 -0.33 9.75
CA LEU A 47 0.04 -0.48 8.35
C LEU A 47 0.65 -1.74 7.71
N LYS A 48 1.91 -2.07 8.01
CA LYS A 48 2.55 -3.31 7.56
C LYS A 48 1.87 -4.56 8.14
N ILE A 49 1.38 -4.51 9.39
CA ILE A 49 0.58 -5.58 10.00
C ILE A 49 -0.77 -5.69 9.30
N LEU A 50 -1.47 -4.58 9.09
CA LEU A 50 -2.74 -4.54 8.37
C LEU A 50 -2.64 -5.18 6.98
N CYS A 51 -1.55 -4.90 6.25
CA CYS A 51 -1.32 -5.41 4.89
C CYS A 51 -0.72 -6.84 4.85
N GLY A 52 -0.47 -7.46 6.00
CA GLY A 52 0.13 -8.80 6.07
C GLY A 52 1.62 -8.86 5.70
N VAL A 53 2.31 -7.72 5.69
CA VAL A 53 3.77 -7.64 5.49
C VAL A 53 4.49 -8.04 6.78
N ASN A 54 3.99 -7.57 7.94
CA ASN A 54 4.48 -7.96 9.25
C ASN A 54 3.40 -8.78 9.98
N ARG A 55 3.84 -9.69 10.84
CA ARG A 55 2.94 -10.42 11.75
C ARG A 55 2.89 -9.70 13.10
N ALA A 56 1.69 -9.50 13.64
CA ALA A 56 1.51 -9.10 15.03
C ALA A 56 1.96 -10.22 15.98
N ASP A 57 2.37 -9.86 17.19
CA ASP A 57 2.69 -10.84 18.23
C ASP A 57 1.41 -11.28 18.96
N ASP A 58 0.42 -10.37 19.08
CA ASP A 58 -0.90 -10.67 19.59
C ASP A 58 -1.95 -9.80 18.89
N GLY A 59 -3.22 -10.17 19.06
CA GLY A 59 -4.36 -9.50 18.42
C GLY A 59 -4.79 -10.15 17.12
N THR A 60 -5.82 -9.57 16.52
CA THR A 60 -6.42 -10.06 15.27
C THR A 60 -6.60 -8.96 14.26
N VAL A 61 -6.45 -9.32 12.97
CA VAL A 61 -6.74 -8.44 11.84
C VAL A 61 -7.80 -9.10 10.97
N ASP A 62 -8.91 -8.40 10.78
CA ASP A 62 -9.88 -8.67 9.74
C ASP A 62 -9.66 -7.66 8.60
N LEU A 63 -9.39 -8.13 7.41
CA LEU A 63 -9.15 -7.33 6.22
C LEU A 63 -10.10 -7.79 5.12
N LEU A 64 -11.07 -6.95 4.76
CA LEU A 64 -12.08 -7.26 3.72
C LEU A 64 -12.81 -8.58 3.98
N GLY A 65 -13.10 -8.90 5.25
CA GLY A 65 -13.74 -10.15 5.66
C GLY A 65 -12.81 -11.37 5.61
N GLY A 66 -11.50 -11.18 5.51
CA GLY A 66 -10.52 -12.24 5.44
C GLY A 66 -9.25 -11.96 6.25
N SER A 67 -8.27 -12.86 6.14
CA SER A 67 -6.97 -12.69 6.78
C SER A 67 -5.99 -11.97 5.86
N PRO A 68 -5.17 -11.03 6.38
CA PRO A 68 -4.07 -10.46 5.60
C PRO A 68 -2.98 -11.49 5.24
N ALA A 69 -2.98 -12.67 5.86
CA ALA A 69 -2.10 -13.78 5.47
C ALA A 69 -2.51 -14.41 4.12
N ASP A 70 -3.77 -14.28 3.72
CA ASP A 70 -4.30 -14.89 2.51
C ASP A 70 -3.93 -14.08 1.26
N ALA A 71 -3.37 -14.74 0.25
CA ALA A 71 -3.00 -14.08 -1.00
C ALA A 71 -4.22 -13.47 -1.72
N ALA A 72 -5.38 -14.14 -1.67
CA ALA A 72 -6.62 -13.66 -2.25
C ALA A 72 -7.11 -12.35 -1.60
N THR A 73 -6.96 -12.22 -0.27
CA THR A 73 -7.26 -10.99 0.46
C THR A 73 -6.28 -9.88 0.09
N ARG A 74 -4.97 -10.16 0.07
CA ARG A 74 -3.97 -9.18 -0.31
C ARG A 74 -4.08 -8.70 -1.76
N ALA A 75 -4.57 -9.54 -2.66
CA ALA A 75 -4.78 -9.15 -4.06
C ALA A 75 -5.88 -8.08 -4.23
N LYS A 76 -6.66 -7.80 -3.19
CA LYS A 76 -7.74 -6.79 -3.19
C LYS A 76 -7.30 -5.43 -2.62
N ILE A 77 -6.07 -5.31 -2.12
CA ILE A 77 -5.57 -4.07 -1.55
C ILE A 77 -4.50 -3.44 -2.43
N GLY A 78 -4.55 -2.12 -2.56
CA GLY A 78 -3.48 -1.31 -3.12
C GLY A 78 -2.63 -0.76 -1.97
N VAL A 79 -1.31 -0.87 -2.08
CA VAL A 79 -0.41 -0.42 -1.00
C VAL A 79 0.71 0.42 -1.57
N VAL A 80 0.98 1.55 -0.92
CA VAL A 80 2.14 2.41 -1.20
C VAL A 80 2.83 2.68 0.12
N PHE A 81 4.02 2.11 0.31
CA PHE A 81 4.92 2.43 1.41
C PHE A 81 6.00 3.40 0.96
N GLU A 82 6.47 4.25 1.87
CA GLU A 82 7.52 5.24 1.59
C GLU A 82 8.80 4.60 1.01
N ASP A 83 9.20 3.45 1.53
CA ASP A 83 10.43 2.74 1.15
C ASP A 83 10.26 1.69 0.06
N ALA A 84 9.04 1.46 -0.41
CA ALA A 84 8.74 0.40 -1.37
C ALA A 84 8.89 0.90 -2.81
N PHE A 85 10.10 0.84 -3.35
CA PHE A 85 10.35 1.21 -4.73
C PHE A 85 10.72 0.00 -5.60
N PHE A 86 10.37 0.08 -6.87
CA PHE A 86 10.79 -0.88 -7.87
C PHE A 86 12.29 -0.73 -8.18
N TYR A 87 12.91 -1.79 -8.68
CA TYR A 87 14.31 -1.77 -9.07
C TYR A 87 14.62 -0.65 -10.07
N GLY A 88 15.64 0.15 -9.79
CA GLY A 88 16.03 1.31 -10.61
C GLY A 88 16.43 0.98 -12.05
N SER A 89 16.84 -0.27 -12.33
CA SER A 89 17.14 -0.76 -13.67
C SER A 89 15.91 -1.07 -14.52
N PHE A 90 14.73 -1.18 -13.91
CA PHE A 90 13.47 -1.44 -14.61
C PHE A 90 12.94 -0.16 -15.26
N THR A 91 12.10 -0.35 -16.27
CA THR A 91 11.20 0.67 -16.81
C THR A 91 9.79 0.45 -16.25
N ALA A 92 8.90 1.46 -16.33
CA ALA A 92 7.51 1.29 -15.91
C ALA A 92 6.79 0.19 -16.72
N ALA A 93 7.16 -0.01 -17.98
CA ALA A 93 6.65 -1.12 -18.80
C ALA A 93 7.10 -2.49 -18.27
N GLN A 94 8.30 -2.60 -17.72
CA GLN A 94 8.77 -3.84 -17.10
C GLN A 94 8.08 -4.10 -15.75
N VAL A 95 7.84 -3.05 -14.96
CA VAL A 95 7.02 -3.12 -13.74
C VAL A 95 5.63 -3.64 -14.06
N ALA A 96 4.96 -3.09 -15.09
CA ALA A 96 3.64 -3.56 -15.51
C ALA A 96 3.61 -5.05 -15.82
N ARG A 97 4.61 -5.57 -16.53
CA ARG A 97 4.70 -7.00 -16.86
C ARG A 97 4.88 -7.87 -15.61
N SER A 98 5.71 -7.43 -14.65
CA SER A 98 5.91 -8.14 -13.39
C SER A 98 4.63 -8.19 -12.57
N LEU A 99 3.92 -7.06 -12.45
CA LEU A 99 2.67 -6.97 -11.70
C LEU A 99 1.55 -7.75 -12.38
N ALA A 100 1.48 -7.78 -13.72
CA ALA A 100 0.53 -8.60 -14.45
C ALA A 100 0.69 -10.10 -14.11
N GLY A 101 1.93 -10.57 -13.97
CA GLY A 101 2.22 -11.93 -13.51
C GLY A 101 1.78 -12.21 -12.07
N MET A 102 1.83 -11.21 -11.19
CA MET A 102 1.46 -11.33 -9.77
C MET A 102 -0.04 -11.25 -9.55
N TYR A 103 -0.72 -10.29 -10.19
CA TYR A 103 -2.16 -10.03 -10.01
C TYR A 103 -3.05 -10.84 -10.96
N GLY A 104 -2.48 -11.44 -12.03
CA GLY A 104 -3.23 -12.23 -13.00
C GLY A 104 -4.40 -11.45 -13.60
N ALA A 105 -5.60 -12.03 -13.55
CA ALA A 105 -6.83 -11.44 -14.10
C ALA A 105 -7.26 -10.12 -13.44
N ARG A 106 -6.78 -9.80 -12.25
CA ARG A 106 -7.06 -8.51 -11.59
C ARG A 106 -6.23 -7.36 -12.17
N TRP A 107 -5.11 -7.65 -12.84
CA TRP A 107 -4.28 -6.61 -13.42
C TRP A 107 -4.95 -5.96 -14.63
N ASN A 108 -5.06 -4.64 -14.61
CA ASN A 108 -5.59 -3.86 -15.73
C ASN A 108 -4.48 -2.98 -16.34
N ALA A 109 -3.91 -3.44 -17.46
CA ALA A 109 -2.83 -2.76 -18.16
C ALA A 109 -3.27 -1.40 -18.74
N ASP A 110 -4.53 -1.26 -19.13
CA ASP A 110 -5.08 -0.02 -19.70
C ASP A 110 -5.22 1.03 -18.59
N SER A 111 -5.71 0.63 -17.40
CA SER A 111 -5.76 1.49 -16.22
C SER A 111 -4.36 1.95 -15.81
N PHE A 112 -3.40 1.04 -15.75
CA PHE A 112 -2.01 1.41 -15.45
C PHE A 112 -1.45 2.43 -16.44
N SER A 113 -1.64 2.18 -17.75
CA SER A 113 -1.21 3.09 -18.80
C SER A 113 -1.89 4.45 -18.72
N ALA A 114 -3.19 4.48 -18.36
CA ALA A 114 -3.93 5.72 -18.15
C ALA A 114 -3.36 6.53 -16.97
N TYR A 115 -3.03 5.87 -15.85
CA TYR A 115 -2.37 6.53 -14.73
C TYR A 115 -0.98 7.05 -15.09
N LEU A 116 -0.16 6.30 -15.84
CA LEU A 116 1.14 6.80 -16.30
C LEU A 116 0.98 8.10 -17.11
N ARG A 117 0.04 8.13 -18.05
CA ARG A 117 -0.26 9.34 -18.84
C ARG A 117 -0.72 10.49 -17.94
N ARG A 118 -1.68 10.23 -17.04
CA ARG A 118 -2.21 11.23 -16.10
C ARG A 118 -1.12 11.84 -15.21
N PHE A 119 -0.14 11.04 -14.80
CA PHE A 119 0.96 11.46 -13.94
C PHE A 119 2.17 12.00 -14.71
N GLY A 120 2.12 12.02 -16.06
CA GLY A 120 3.21 12.48 -16.90
C GLY A 120 4.46 11.61 -16.84
N LEU A 121 4.31 10.29 -16.68
CA LEU A 121 5.41 9.34 -16.55
C LEU A 121 5.71 8.67 -17.89
N ASP A 122 7.00 8.71 -18.30
CA ASP A 122 7.49 7.99 -19.49
C ASP A 122 7.72 6.52 -19.18
N ALA A 123 6.90 5.64 -19.76
CA ALA A 123 6.95 4.20 -19.53
C ALA A 123 8.27 3.52 -20.00
N GLY A 124 9.02 4.15 -20.92
CA GLY A 124 10.27 3.62 -21.46
C GLY A 124 11.52 4.04 -20.66
N LYS A 125 11.41 5.08 -19.86
CA LYS A 125 12.52 5.60 -19.07
C LYS A 125 12.86 4.68 -17.89
N LYS A 126 14.16 4.52 -17.57
CA LYS A 126 14.59 3.71 -16.42
C LYS A 126 14.24 4.40 -15.11
N LEU A 127 13.79 3.61 -14.11
CA LEU A 127 13.32 4.13 -12.83
C LEU A 127 14.42 4.80 -12.00
N LYS A 128 15.69 4.47 -12.22
CA LYS A 128 16.82 5.20 -11.63
C LYS A 128 16.88 6.69 -12.03
N GLU A 129 16.25 7.03 -13.16
CA GLU A 129 16.17 8.39 -13.68
C GLU A 129 14.91 9.13 -13.23
N TYR A 130 14.01 8.47 -12.53
CA TYR A 130 12.81 9.05 -11.94
C TYR A 130 13.19 9.82 -10.66
N SER A 131 12.61 11.01 -10.47
CA SER A 131 12.66 11.70 -9.18
C SER A 131 11.89 10.90 -8.12
N ARG A 132 12.05 11.26 -6.84
CA ARG A 132 11.27 10.65 -5.73
C ARG A 132 9.76 10.76 -5.99
N GLY A 133 9.28 11.95 -6.38
CA GLY A 133 7.88 12.17 -6.71
C GLY A 133 7.39 11.34 -7.91
N MET A 134 8.22 11.17 -8.95
CA MET A 134 7.89 10.29 -10.08
C MET A 134 7.79 8.82 -9.66
N ARG A 135 8.66 8.34 -8.77
CA ARG A 135 8.59 6.97 -8.23
C ARG A 135 7.35 6.76 -7.40
N LEU A 136 6.97 7.74 -6.56
CA LEU A 136 5.73 7.71 -5.79
C LEU A 136 4.51 7.65 -6.71
N LYS A 137 4.45 8.49 -7.76
CA LYS A 137 3.39 8.46 -8.78
C LYS A 137 3.31 7.10 -9.47
N LEU A 138 4.45 6.47 -9.77
CA LEU A 138 4.48 5.11 -10.33
C LEU A 138 3.91 4.07 -9.35
N SER A 139 4.29 4.14 -8.05
CA SER A 139 3.76 3.25 -7.03
C SER A 139 2.25 3.41 -6.86
N LEU A 140 1.73 4.65 -6.92
CA LEU A 140 0.29 4.92 -6.94
C LEU A 140 -0.39 4.34 -8.18
N ALA A 141 0.20 4.52 -9.37
CA ALA A 141 -0.33 3.93 -10.61
C ALA A 141 -0.42 2.41 -10.51
N ALA A 142 0.61 1.77 -9.95
CA ALA A 142 0.65 0.33 -9.73
C ALA A 142 -0.40 -0.15 -8.72
N ALA A 143 -0.53 0.57 -7.60
CA ALA A 143 -1.48 0.25 -6.54
C ALA A 143 -2.95 0.42 -6.97
N LEU A 144 -3.23 1.31 -7.90
CA LEU A 144 -4.59 1.59 -8.39
C LEU A 144 -4.99 0.73 -9.60
N ALA A 145 -4.03 0.19 -10.36
CA ALA A 145 -4.30 -0.45 -11.64
C ALA A 145 -5.09 -1.76 -11.55
N HIS A 146 -5.13 -2.41 -10.39
CA HIS A 146 -5.88 -3.67 -10.19
C HIS A 146 -7.23 -3.47 -9.49
N ASP A 147 -7.72 -2.21 -9.41
CA ASP A 147 -8.99 -1.82 -8.80
C ASP A 147 -9.13 -2.32 -7.35
N PRO A 148 -8.31 -1.79 -6.42
CA PRO A 148 -8.31 -2.24 -5.04
C PRO A 148 -9.58 -1.83 -4.29
N GLU A 149 -10.06 -2.71 -3.40
CA GLU A 149 -11.17 -2.45 -2.48
C GLU A 149 -10.73 -1.59 -1.26
N LEU A 150 -9.43 -1.58 -0.95
CA LEU A 150 -8.79 -0.73 0.07
C LEU A 150 -7.46 -0.21 -0.47
N LEU A 151 -7.22 1.09 -0.31
CA LEU A 151 -5.93 1.71 -0.60
C LEU A 151 -5.25 2.11 0.72
N VAL A 152 -4.02 1.63 0.93
CA VAL A 152 -3.19 1.96 2.09
C VAL A 152 -2.01 2.80 1.65
N LEU A 153 -1.87 3.99 2.22
CA LEU A 153 -0.82 4.95 1.90
C LEU A 153 -0.02 5.26 3.17
N ASP A 154 1.29 5.01 3.14
CA ASP A 154 2.21 5.34 4.21
C ASP A 154 3.13 6.47 3.74
N GLU A 155 2.97 7.65 4.34
CA GLU A 155 3.72 8.89 4.04
C GLU A 155 3.79 9.25 2.53
N ALA A 156 2.75 8.88 1.77
CA ALA A 156 2.69 9.04 0.32
C ALA A 156 2.68 10.51 -0.17
N THR A 157 2.73 11.49 0.74
CA THR A 157 2.81 12.91 0.43
C THR A 157 4.23 13.47 0.49
N ALA A 158 5.18 12.74 1.06
CA ALA A 158 6.57 13.17 1.15
C ALA A 158 7.24 13.19 -0.24
N GLY A 159 7.40 14.40 -0.81
CA GLY A 159 8.00 14.62 -2.13
C GLY A 159 7.01 14.89 -3.27
N LEU A 160 5.75 15.14 -2.97
CA LEU A 160 4.83 15.80 -3.87
C LEU A 160 4.91 17.30 -3.57
N ASP A 161 5.28 18.12 -4.56
CA ASP A 161 5.16 19.56 -4.43
C ASP A 161 3.69 19.92 -4.21
N PRO A 162 3.39 20.80 -3.23
CA PRO A 162 2.03 21.34 -3.10
C PRO A 162 1.73 22.12 -4.39
N VAL A 163 0.62 21.76 -5.03
CA VAL A 163 0.07 22.47 -6.20
C VAL A 163 -0.58 23.76 -5.71
#